data_37eac7a84ce4ca5974213dcd1c54ee10
#
_entry.id   37eac7a84ce4ca5974213dcd1c54ee10
#
_cell.length_a   1.000
_cell.length_b   1.000
_cell.length_c   1.000
_cell.angle_alpha   90.00
_cell.angle_beta   90.00
_cell.angle_gamma   90.00
#
_symmetry.space_group_name_H-M   'P 1'
#
loop_
_entity.id
_entity.type
_entity.pdbx_description
1 polymer ?
#
loop_
_entity_poly.entity_id
_entity_poly.type
_entity_poly.pdbx_seq_one_letter_code
_entity_poly.pdbx_strand_id
1 'polypeptide(L)'
;MRGKFFNFNVILCLMIYKKLRQLKFATSNANKLREAIDILGFSLDQVSSLKIDEIQSDDISKIVIHKAQKSYEIIKLPVLVEDSGLIFTAWNGLPGPFIKWFETSVGCHGLLKMMEGFENRKALAVCFVAIFDGKELIVGKGEVRGEIASSIRGKNGFGWDVIFIPDRHEKTYAEMVSSKKNLISHRRLAFEDLKRKII
;
A
#
# COMPACT_ATOMS: atom_id res chain seq x y z
N MET A 1 32.75 27.78 3.17
CA MET A 1 32.22 26.62 3.94
C MET A 1 30.89 26.09 3.37
N ARG A 2 30.74 25.91 2.05
CA ARG A 2 29.47 25.42 1.43
C ARG A 2 29.51 23.97 0.90
N GLY A 3 30.62 23.24 1.07
CA GLY A 3 30.82 21.94 0.44
C GLY A 3 30.54 20.69 1.29
N LYS A 4 30.40 20.80 2.61
CA LYS A 4 30.25 19.61 3.47
C LYS A 4 28.81 19.15 3.72
N PHE A 5 27.84 20.05 3.63
CA PHE A 5 26.40 19.69 3.86
C PHE A 5 25.76 18.94 2.69
N PHE A 6 26.21 19.19 1.48
CA PHE A 6 25.67 18.51 0.29
C PHE A 6 26.07 17.02 0.22
N ASN A 7 27.24 16.68 0.76
CA ASN A 7 27.76 15.30 0.75
C ASN A 7 27.07 14.39 1.77
N PHE A 8 26.64 14.92 2.92
CA PHE A 8 26.03 14.13 3.98
C PHE A 8 24.65 13.63 3.59
N ASN A 9 23.79 14.47 3.02
CA ASN A 9 22.46 14.08 2.55
C ASN A 9 22.51 13.08 1.38
N VAL A 10 23.49 13.19 0.49
CA VAL A 10 23.67 12.25 -0.62
C VAL A 10 24.14 10.88 -0.12
N ILE A 11 25.10 10.86 0.82
CA ILE A 11 25.61 9.61 1.42
C ILE A 11 24.50 8.91 2.20
N LEU A 12 23.73 9.64 3.00
CA LEU A 12 22.60 9.11 3.76
C LEU A 12 21.52 8.53 2.82
N CYS A 13 21.18 9.25 1.78
CA CYS A 13 20.24 8.77 0.75
C CYS A 13 20.74 7.48 0.08
N LEU A 14 22.04 7.41 -0.26
CA LEU A 14 22.65 6.21 -0.85
C LEU A 14 22.64 5.01 0.13
N MET A 15 22.85 5.23 1.42
CA MET A 15 22.80 4.18 2.45
C MET A 15 21.39 3.62 2.60
N ILE A 16 20.36 4.49 2.62
CA ILE A 16 18.95 4.09 2.65
C ILE A 16 18.60 3.26 1.41
N TYR A 17 18.97 3.73 0.22
CA TYR A 17 18.76 3.02 -1.03
C TYR A 17 19.44 1.65 -1.03
N LYS A 18 20.67 1.54 -0.49
CA LYS A 18 21.39 0.27 -0.38
C LYS A 18 20.67 -0.70 0.56
N LYS A 19 20.19 -0.22 1.72
CA LYS A 19 19.42 -1.04 2.69
C LYS A 19 18.11 -1.52 2.07
N LEU A 20 17.37 -0.63 1.40
CA LEU A 20 16.10 -0.97 0.74
C LEU A 20 16.24 -1.98 -0.41
N ARG A 21 17.34 -1.95 -1.16
CA ARG A 21 17.60 -2.90 -2.27
C ARG A 21 17.89 -4.34 -1.81
N GLN A 22 18.27 -4.55 -0.56
CA GLN A 22 18.55 -5.88 -0.03
C GLN A 22 17.32 -6.56 0.56
N LEU A 23 16.19 -5.85 0.65
CA LEU A 23 14.95 -6.36 1.21
C LEU A 23 14.30 -7.40 0.30
N LYS A 24 13.77 -8.44 0.89
CA LYS A 24 12.90 -9.40 0.23
C LYS A 24 11.46 -8.92 0.33
N PHE A 25 10.85 -8.54 -0.79
CA PHE A 25 9.46 -8.12 -0.79
C PHE A 25 8.54 -9.33 -0.79
N ALA A 26 7.98 -9.65 0.38
CA ALA A 26 7.08 -10.77 0.57
C ALA A 26 5.66 -10.39 0.10
N THR A 27 5.38 -10.65 -1.15
CA THR A 27 4.07 -10.43 -1.77
C THR A 27 3.83 -11.39 -2.93
N SER A 28 2.62 -11.96 -3.01
CA SER A 28 2.15 -12.71 -4.18
C SER A 28 1.49 -11.82 -5.23
N ASN A 29 1.25 -10.53 -4.91
CA ASN A 29 0.56 -9.60 -5.80
C ASN A 29 1.57 -8.86 -6.71
N ALA A 30 1.63 -9.27 -7.98
CA ALA A 30 2.50 -8.66 -8.99
C ALA A 30 2.21 -7.16 -9.23
N ASN A 31 0.97 -6.71 -9.03
CA ASN A 31 0.61 -5.30 -9.19
C ASN A 31 1.18 -4.46 -8.04
N LYS A 32 1.15 -4.97 -6.80
CA LYS A 32 1.79 -4.31 -5.66
C LYS A 32 3.30 -4.20 -5.86
N LEU A 33 3.95 -5.26 -6.36
CA LEU A 33 5.38 -5.23 -6.69
C LEU A 33 5.68 -4.16 -7.75
N ARG A 34 4.94 -4.13 -8.85
CA ARG A 34 5.13 -3.16 -9.92
C ARG A 34 5.01 -1.72 -9.41
N GLU A 35 3.96 -1.40 -8.67
CA GLU A 35 3.78 -0.07 -8.09
C GLU A 35 4.88 0.28 -7.08
N ALA A 36 5.32 -0.66 -6.25
CA ALA A 36 6.44 -0.44 -5.32
C ALA A 36 7.74 -0.12 -6.06
N ILE A 37 8.06 -0.86 -7.14
CA ILE A 37 9.23 -0.60 -7.99
C ILE A 37 9.15 0.78 -8.63
N ASP A 38 7.99 1.15 -9.20
CA ASP A 38 7.76 2.46 -9.82
C ASP A 38 7.92 3.61 -8.81
N ILE A 39 7.40 3.43 -7.59
CA ILE A 39 7.48 4.43 -6.51
C ILE A 39 8.91 4.57 -5.97
N LEU A 40 9.60 3.45 -5.79
CA LEU A 40 10.93 3.43 -5.21
C LEU A 40 12.02 3.78 -6.23
N GLY A 41 11.78 3.51 -7.52
CA GLY A 41 12.72 3.76 -8.61
C GLY A 41 13.85 2.73 -8.70
N PHE A 42 13.69 1.55 -8.11
CA PHE A 42 14.63 0.43 -8.22
C PHE A 42 13.91 -0.92 -8.08
N SER A 43 14.55 -1.98 -8.57
CA SER A 43 14.02 -3.35 -8.47
C SER A 43 14.01 -3.86 -7.03
N LEU A 44 13.00 -4.65 -6.71
CA LEU A 44 12.86 -5.37 -5.44
C LEU A 44 12.88 -6.88 -5.72
N ASP A 45 13.52 -7.62 -4.84
CA ASP A 45 13.52 -9.08 -4.87
C ASP A 45 12.19 -9.59 -4.31
N GLN A 46 11.35 -10.15 -5.19
CA GLN A 46 10.05 -10.69 -4.80
C GLN A 46 10.19 -12.10 -4.20
N VAL A 47 9.46 -12.34 -3.11
CA VAL A 47 9.18 -13.67 -2.59
C VAL A 47 7.68 -13.90 -2.62
N SER A 48 7.20 -14.69 -3.60
CA SER A 48 5.76 -14.82 -3.90
C SER A 48 5.10 -16.06 -3.29
N SER A 49 5.87 -17.06 -2.87
CA SER A 49 5.37 -18.39 -2.49
C SER A 49 5.33 -18.63 -0.98
N LEU A 50 5.35 -17.59 -0.16
CA LEU A 50 5.28 -17.76 1.29
C LEU A 50 3.87 -18.18 1.72
N LYS A 51 3.78 -19.33 2.38
CA LYS A 51 2.58 -19.74 3.11
C LYS A 51 2.63 -19.13 4.51
N ILE A 52 1.96 -18.01 4.67
CA ILE A 52 1.85 -17.30 5.94
C ILE A 52 0.36 -17.28 6.31
N ASP A 53 0.05 -17.65 7.55
CA ASP A 53 -1.28 -17.45 8.10
C ASP A 53 -1.53 -15.96 8.28
N GLU A 54 -2.46 -15.40 7.52
CA GLU A 54 -2.88 -14.01 7.68
C GLU A 54 -3.87 -13.94 8.85
N ILE A 55 -3.53 -13.18 9.88
CA ILE A 55 -4.46 -12.91 10.99
C ILE A 55 -5.64 -12.09 10.48
N GLN A 56 -6.82 -12.34 11.04
CA GLN A 56 -7.98 -11.49 10.84
C GLN A 56 -7.98 -10.37 11.88
N SER A 57 -7.99 -9.15 11.41
CA SER A 57 -8.06 -7.94 12.25
C SER A 57 -8.70 -6.81 11.44
N ASP A 58 -9.40 -5.92 12.11
CA ASP A 58 -9.86 -4.64 11.56
C ASP A 58 -8.74 -3.60 11.47
N ASP A 59 -7.62 -3.84 12.15
CA ASP A 59 -6.43 -3.00 12.15
C ASP A 59 -5.38 -3.52 11.17
N ILE A 60 -5.24 -2.82 10.03
CA ILE A 60 -4.26 -3.16 8.98
C ILE A 60 -2.82 -3.13 9.52
N SER A 61 -2.53 -2.29 10.52
CA SER A 61 -1.18 -2.23 11.11
C SER A 61 -0.81 -3.54 11.80
N LYS A 62 -1.73 -4.16 12.51
CA LYS A 62 -1.51 -5.47 13.14
C LYS A 62 -1.27 -6.56 12.10
N ILE A 63 -2.03 -6.52 10.99
CA ILE A 63 -1.88 -7.49 9.89
C ILE A 63 -0.50 -7.37 9.28
N VAL A 64 -0.05 -6.15 8.94
CA VAL A 64 1.24 -5.94 8.29
C VAL A 64 2.42 -6.28 9.22
N ILE A 65 2.31 -5.98 10.52
CA ILE A 65 3.32 -6.34 11.52
C ILE A 65 3.46 -7.86 11.65
N HIS A 66 2.36 -8.57 11.82
CA HIS A 66 2.35 -10.02 11.88
C HIS A 66 2.96 -10.63 10.61
N LYS A 67 2.55 -10.13 9.45
CA LYS A 67 3.07 -10.56 8.16
C LYS A 67 4.58 -10.35 8.02
N ALA A 68 5.12 -9.21 8.50
CA ALA A 68 6.55 -8.94 8.51
C ALA A 68 7.31 -9.95 9.37
N GLN A 69 6.84 -10.19 10.60
CA GLN A 69 7.45 -11.14 11.53
C GLN A 69 7.44 -12.57 10.98
N LYS A 70 6.29 -13.03 10.48
CA LYS A 70 6.15 -14.37 9.89
C LYS A 70 6.96 -14.56 8.60
N SER A 71 7.03 -13.53 7.77
CA SER A 71 7.89 -13.55 6.58
C SER A 71 9.35 -13.71 6.97
N TYR A 72 9.81 -12.96 7.97
CA TYR A 72 11.19 -13.07 8.46
C TYR A 72 11.48 -14.42 9.09
N GLU A 73 10.55 -15.00 9.86
CA GLU A 73 10.71 -16.33 10.45
C GLU A 73 11.02 -17.41 9.41
N ILE A 74 10.47 -17.27 8.19
CA ILE A 74 10.65 -18.20 7.08
C ILE A 74 11.91 -17.86 6.26
N ILE A 75 12.05 -16.57 5.87
CA ILE A 75 13.07 -16.12 4.92
C ILE A 75 14.45 -15.98 5.59
N LYS A 76 14.50 -15.62 6.89
CA LYS A 76 15.72 -15.33 7.67
C LYS A 76 16.60 -14.22 7.08
N LEU A 77 16.02 -13.36 6.26
CA LEU A 77 16.64 -12.16 5.69
C LEU A 77 15.70 -10.97 5.92
N PRO A 78 16.21 -9.74 5.90
CA PRO A 78 15.36 -8.55 6.02
C PRO A 78 14.22 -8.55 4.99
N VAL A 79 13.00 -8.30 5.46
CA VAL A 79 11.80 -8.35 4.65
C VAL A 79 11.13 -6.98 4.55
N LEU A 80 10.50 -6.76 3.41
CA LEU A 80 9.51 -5.73 3.18
C LEU A 80 8.16 -6.41 2.99
N VAL A 81 7.13 -5.91 3.62
CA VAL A 81 5.74 -6.35 3.43
C VAL A 81 4.83 -5.15 3.24
N GLU A 82 3.66 -5.39 2.68
CA GLU A 82 2.64 -4.37 2.48
C GLU A 82 1.26 -4.97 2.67
N ASP A 83 0.37 -4.18 3.28
CA ASP A 83 -1.06 -4.43 3.22
C ASP A 83 -1.84 -3.14 3.03
N SER A 84 -3.02 -3.24 2.41
CA SER A 84 -3.85 -2.10 2.06
C SER A 84 -5.32 -2.40 2.24
N GLY A 85 -6.08 -1.37 2.58
CA GLY A 85 -7.51 -1.44 2.78
C GLY A 85 -8.23 -0.26 2.14
N LEU A 86 -9.53 -0.45 1.97
CA LEU A 86 -10.45 0.59 1.55
C LEU A 86 -11.58 0.69 2.57
N ILE A 87 -11.65 1.82 3.25
CA ILE A 87 -12.56 2.08 4.36
C ILE A 87 -13.72 2.93 3.85
N PHE A 88 -14.95 2.46 4.01
CA PHE A 88 -16.15 3.24 3.68
C PHE A 88 -16.69 3.89 4.96
N THR A 89 -16.86 5.21 4.94
CA THR A 89 -17.39 5.94 6.10
C THR A 89 -18.81 5.46 6.46
N ALA A 90 -19.63 5.19 5.44
CA ALA A 90 -21.00 4.71 5.64
C ALA A 90 -21.10 3.33 6.30
N TRP A 91 -20.02 2.53 6.24
CA TRP A 91 -19.97 1.19 6.82
C TRP A 91 -19.12 1.12 8.09
N ASN A 92 -18.91 2.27 8.74
CA ASN A 92 -18.17 2.38 10.01
C ASN A 92 -16.78 1.72 9.98
N GLY A 93 -16.07 1.86 8.87
CA GLY A 93 -14.71 1.32 8.73
C GLY A 93 -14.60 0.08 7.84
N LEU A 94 -15.70 -0.60 7.56
CA LEU A 94 -15.71 -1.72 6.62
C LEU A 94 -15.70 -1.20 5.15
N PRO A 95 -15.23 -2.01 4.18
CA PRO A 95 -14.61 -3.32 4.36
C PRO A 95 -13.21 -3.27 4.97
N GLY A 96 -12.52 -2.11 4.98
CA GLY A 96 -11.20 -1.96 5.58
C GLY A 96 -10.19 -2.97 5.03
N PRO A 97 -9.48 -3.72 5.86
CA PRO A 97 -8.54 -4.75 5.44
C PRO A 97 -9.20 -5.94 4.72
N PHE A 98 -10.50 -6.13 4.92
CA PHE A 98 -11.25 -7.22 4.29
C PHE A 98 -11.64 -6.94 2.83
N ILE A 99 -11.26 -5.78 2.28
CA ILE A 99 -11.62 -5.38 0.90
C ILE A 99 -11.31 -6.45 -0.13
N LYS A 100 -10.20 -7.18 0.00
CA LYS A 100 -9.85 -8.29 -0.90
C LYS A 100 -10.91 -9.40 -0.91
N TRP A 101 -11.48 -9.73 0.25
CA TRP A 101 -12.54 -10.73 0.35
C TRP A 101 -13.83 -10.27 -0.35
N PHE A 102 -14.18 -8.99 -0.18
CA PHE A 102 -15.31 -8.42 -0.91
C PHE A 102 -15.07 -8.41 -2.42
N GLU A 103 -13.88 -8.02 -2.86
CA GLU A 103 -13.52 -8.04 -4.29
C GLU A 103 -13.62 -9.45 -4.89
N THR A 104 -13.15 -10.46 -4.18
CA THR A 104 -13.19 -11.84 -4.68
C THR A 104 -14.59 -12.45 -4.62
N SER A 105 -15.41 -12.05 -3.65
CA SER A 105 -16.74 -12.63 -3.43
C SER A 105 -17.84 -11.95 -4.26
N VAL A 106 -17.88 -10.61 -4.28
CA VAL A 106 -18.95 -9.85 -4.92
C VAL A 106 -18.44 -8.89 -6.02
N GLY A 107 -17.14 -8.68 -6.10
CA GLY A 107 -16.51 -7.77 -7.04
C GLY A 107 -16.84 -6.29 -6.77
N CYS A 108 -16.25 -5.40 -7.55
CA CYS A 108 -16.56 -3.98 -7.46
C CYS A 108 -18.01 -3.64 -7.81
N HIS A 109 -18.66 -4.40 -8.70
CA HIS A 109 -20.09 -4.25 -8.98
C HIS A 109 -20.94 -4.54 -7.74
N GLY A 110 -20.65 -5.62 -7.02
CA GLY A 110 -21.35 -5.96 -5.79
C GLY A 110 -21.14 -4.92 -4.71
N LEU A 111 -19.91 -4.40 -4.55
CA LEU A 111 -19.60 -3.30 -3.62
C LEU A 111 -20.43 -2.06 -3.94
N LEU A 112 -20.53 -1.66 -5.20
CA LEU A 112 -21.34 -0.52 -5.62
C LEU A 112 -22.83 -0.73 -5.32
N LYS A 113 -23.35 -1.95 -5.61
CA LYS A 113 -24.73 -2.31 -5.30
C LYS A 113 -25.02 -2.29 -3.79
N MET A 114 -24.09 -2.78 -2.97
CA MET A 114 -24.21 -2.71 -1.50
C MET A 114 -24.14 -1.25 -0.98
N MET A 115 -23.56 -0.33 -1.76
CA MET A 115 -23.54 1.10 -1.47
C MET A 115 -24.79 1.83 -1.93
N GLU A 116 -25.71 1.20 -2.67
CA GLU A 116 -27.02 1.76 -2.98
C GLU A 116 -27.79 2.00 -1.68
N GLY A 117 -28.39 3.15 -1.52
CA GLY A 117 -29.07 3.54 -0.29
C GLY A 117 -28.22 4.27 0.75
N PHE A 118 -26.91 4.37 0.56
CA PHE A 118 -26.06 5.23 1.37
C PHE A 118 -25.74 6.52 0.62
N GLU A 119 -26.17 7.66 1.18
CA GLU A 119 -25.85 8.99 0.63
C GLU A 119 -24.36 9.32 0.82
N ASN A 120 -23.80 8.91 1.95
CA ASN A 120 -22.39 9.15 2.27
C ASN A 120 -21.49 8.17 1.54
N ARG A 121 -20.83 8.64 0.50
CA ARG A 121 -19.89 7.85 -0.30
C ARG A 121 -18.43 8.08 0.07
N LYS A 122 -18.14 8.83 1.15
CA LYS A 122 -16.77 9.09 1.59
C LYS A 122 -16.03 7.80 1.92
N ALA A 123 -14.78 7.75 1.48
CA ALA A 123 -13.91 6.59 1.68
C ALA A 123 -12.47 7.03 1.98
N LEU A 124 -11.70 6.11 2.55
CA LEU A 124 -10.30 6.27 2.85
C LEU A 124 -9.52 5.07 2.31
N ALA A 125 -8.62 5.31 1.38
CA ALA A 125 -7.65 4.34 0.92
C ALA A 125 -6.45 4.35 1.86
N VAL A 126 -6.09 3.20 2.43
CA VAL A 126 -5.03 3.07 3.44
C VAL A 126 -4.02 2.04 2.97
N CYS A 127 -2.73 2.34 3.18
CA CYS A 127 -1.65 1.39 2.98
C CYS A 127 -0.71 1.43 4.18
N PHE A 128 -0.30 0.25 4.64
CA PHE A 128 0.81 0.08 5.55
C PHE A 128 1.91 -0.71 4.86
N VAL A 129 3.15 -0.26 5.05
CA VAL A 129 4.35 -0.97 4.65
C VAL A 129 5.21 -1.21 5.87
N ALA A 130 5.85 -2.36 5.98
CA ALA A 130 6.73 -2.65 7.10
C ALA A 130 8.02 -3.29 6.64
N ILE A 131 9.12 -2.89 7.28
CA ILE A 131 10.41 -3.56 7.20
C ILE A 131 10.68 -4.23 8.53
N PHE A 132 11.13 -5.48 8.49
CA PHE A 132 11.60 -6.20 9.66
C PHE A 132 12.88 -6.96 9.34
N ASP A 133 13.93 -6.76 10.13
CA ASP A 133 15.24 -7.40 9.94
C ASP A 133 15.57 -8.47 11.01
N GLY A 134 14.57 -8.81 11.83
CA GLY A 134 14.69 -9.74 12.94
C GLY A 134 14.97 -9.05 14.30
N LYS A 135 15.25 -7.76 14.30
CA LYS A 135 15.49 -6.95 15.49
C LYS A 135 14.64 -5.68 15.48
N GLU A 136 14.70 -4.94 14.41
CA GLU A 136 14.01 -3.65 14.25
C GLU A 136 12.82 -3.81 13.32
N LEU A 137 11.67 -3.25 13.74
CA LEU A 137 10.46 -3.16 12.96
C LEU A 137 10.16 -1.69 12.68
N ILE A 138 10.13 -1.33 11.40
CA ILE A 138 9.80 0.02 10.94
C ILE A 138 8.54 -0.06 10.10
N VAL A 139 7.53 0.74 10.47
CA VAL A 139 6.22 0.75 9.80
C VAL A 139 5.95 2.13 9.21
N GLY A 140 5.67 2.18 7.91
CA GLY A 140 5.19 3.37 7.21
C GLY A 140 3.69 3.28 6.95
N LYS A 141 2.99 4.42 7.00
CA LYS A 141 1.56 4.54 6.76
C LYS A 141 1.28 5.59 5.71
N GLY A 142 0.35 5.30 4.81
CA GLY A 142 -0.17 6.27 3.83
C GLY A 142 -1.68 6.18 3.73
N GLU A 143 -2.33 7.34 3.72
CA GLU A 143 -3.78 7.49 3.65
C GLU A 143 -4.16 8.52 2.59
N VAL A 144 -5.18 8.20 1.82
CA VAL A 144 -5.79 9.12 0.84
C VAL A 144 -7.28 9.12 1.04
N ARG A 145 -7.82 10.30 1.37
CA ARG A 145 -9.26 10.51 1.42
C ARG A 145 -9.83 10.60 0.02
N GLY A 146 -11.09 10.25 -0.12
CA GLY A 146 -11.80 10.29 -1.38
C GLY A 146 -13.22 9.80 -1.24
N GLU A 147 -13.79 9.35 -2.33
CA GLU A 147 -15.14 8.83 -2.38
C GLU A 147 -15.26 7.60 -3.30
N ILE A 148 -16.32 6.85 -3.10
CA ILE A 148 -16.68 5.73 -3.95
C ILE A 148 -17.50 6.24 -5.12
N ALA A 149 -17.05 5.98 -6.35
CA ALA A 149 -17.74 6.31 -7.58
C ALA A 149 -19.14 5.66 -7.64
N SER A 150 -20.06 6.25 -8.39
CA SER A 150 -21.39 5.67 -8.64
C SER A 150 -21.36 4.47 -9.60
N SER A 151 -20.32 4.36 -10.40
CA SER A 151 -20.12 3.28 -11.37
C SER A 151 -18.65 2.90 -11.50
N ILE A 152 -18.38 1.72 -12.06
CA ILE A 152 -17.02 1.29 -12.42
C ILE A 152 -16.49 2.18 -13.55
N ARG A 153 -15.30 2.76 -13.38
CA ARG A 153 -14.66 3.65 -14.37
C ARG A 153 -13.17 3.38 -14.47
N GLY A 154 -12.66 3.42 -15.71
CA GLY A 154 -11.24 3.23 -16.01
C GLY A 154 -10.85 1.77 -16.24
N LYS A 155 -9.60 1.59 -16.71
CA LYS A 155 -9.05 0.27 -17.09
C LYS A 155 -7.63 0.05 -16.58
N ASN A 156 -7.03 1.08 -15.98
CA ASN A 156 -5.69 1.00 -15.40
C ASN A 156 -5.76 0.51 -13.94
N GLY A 157 -4.61 0.27 -13.35
CA GLY A 157 -4.53 -0.16 -11.96
C GLY A 157 -5.02 -1.58 -11.73
N PHE A 158 -5.57 -1.84 -10.56
CA PHE A 158 -6.08 -3.15 -10.15
C PHE A 158 -7.02 -3.03 -8.95
N GLY A 159 -7.79 -4.11 -8.73
CA GLY A 159 -8.68 -4.19 -7.58
C GLY A 159 -9.74 -3.09 -7.59
N TRP A 160 -9.90 -2.44 -6.48
CA TRP A 160 -10.89 -1.36 -6.27
C TRP A 160 -10.49 0.01 -6.87
N ASP A 161 -9.38 0.11 -7.58
CA ASP A 161 -8.99 1.35 -8.27
C ASP A 161 -10.09 1.89 -9.19
N VAL A 162 -10.91 1.01 -9.73
CA VAL A 162 -12.02 1.34 -10.66
C VAL A 162 -13.20 2.04 -9.99
N ILE A 163 -13.26 2.08 -8.65
CA ILE A 163 -14.35 2.69 -7.88
C ILE A 163 -13.88 3.77 -6.89
N PHE A 164 -12.59 4.00 -6.71
CA PHE A 164 -12.08 5.00 -5.76
C PHE A 164 -11.64 6.26 -6.47
N ILE A 165 -12.25 7.40 -6.10
CA ILE A 165 -11.93 8.75 -6.56
C ILE A 165 -11.22 9.47 -5.41
N PRO A 166 -9.93 9.81 -5.53
CA PRO A 166 -9.23 10.55 -4.48
C PRO A 166 -9.72 12.00 -4.40
N ASP A 167 -9.70 12.58 -3.22
CA ASP A 167 -10.06 13.99 -3.00
C ASP A 167 -9.32 14.91 -3.97
N ARG A 168 -10.01 15.97 -4.41
CA ARG A 168 -9.55 16.96 -5.39
C ARG A 168 -9.33 16.40 -6.80
N HIS A 169 -9.88 15.23 -7.09
CA HIS A 169 -9.88 14.63 -8.42
C HIS A 169 -11.30 14.23 -8.81
N GLU A 170 -11.56 14.19 -10.12
CA GLU A 170 -12.81 13.69 -10.69
C GLU A 170 -12.68 12.27 -11.25
N LYS A 171 -11.45 11.81 -11.40
CA LYS A 171 -11.08 10.50 -11.98
C LYS A 171 -10.84 9.48 -10.90
N THR A 172 -11.31 8.26 -11.14
CA THR A 172 -10.90 7.11 -10.33
C THR A 172 -9.39 6.83 -10.52
N TYR A 173 -8.80 6.09 -9.60
CA TYR A 173 -7.41 5.63 -9.78
C TYR A 173 -7.23 4.86 -11.10
N ALA A 174 -8.23 4.09 -11.54
CA ALA A 174 -8.17 3.35 -12.78
C ALA A 174 -8.35 4.18 -14.05
N GLU A 175 -8.83 5.41 -13.96
CA GLU A 175 -8.85 6.38 -15.07
C GLU A 175 -7.53 7.17 -15.18
N MET A 176 -6.65 7.06 -14.19
CA MET A 176 -5.34 7.69 -14.20
C MET A 176 -4.31 6.77 -14.85
N VAL A 177 -3.32 7.35 -15.53
CA VAL A 177 -2.11 6.59 -15.89
C VAL A 177 -1.29 6.28 -14.63
N SER A 178 -0.60 5.14 -14.63
CA SER A 178 0.12 4.64 -13.44
C SER A 178 1.07 5.68 -12.83
N SER A 179 1.78 6.44 -13.66
CA SER A 179 2.69 7.48 -13.19
C SER A 179 1.98 8.59 -12.39
N LYS A 180 0.76 8.99 -12.80
CA LYS A 180 -0.04 9.99 -12.06
C LYS A 180 -0.60 9.40 -10.75
N LYS A 181 -1.18 8.18 -10.80
CA LYS A 181 -1.64 7.48 -9.61
C LYS A 181 -0.51 7.34 -8.58
N ASN A 182 0.68 6.90 -9.03
CA ASN A 182 1.83 6.65 -8.16
C ASN A 182 2.42 7.93 -7.52
N LEU A 183 2.02 9.13 -7.96
CA LEU A 183 2.40 10.38 -7.29
C LEU A 183 1.51 10.73 -6.09
N ILE A 184 0.26 10.22 -6.06
CA ILE A 184 -0.75 10.65 -5.08
C ILE A 184 -1.35 9.48 -4.28
N SER A 185 -0.94 8.24 -4.55
CA SER A 185 -1.57 7.07 -3.97
C SER A 185 -1.23 6.88 -2.49
N HIS A 186 -2.12 6.20 -1.77
CA HIS A 186 -1.92 5.74 -0.41
C HIS A 186 -0.63 4.91 -0.27
N ARG A 187 -0.30 4.10 -1.28
CA ARG A 187 0.96 3.33 -1.33
C ARG A 187 2.18 4.24 -1.41
N ARG A 188 2.14 5.27 -2.25
CA ARG A 188 3.20 6.28 -2.33
C ARG A 188 3.47 6.91 -0.97
N LEU A 189 2.42 7.37 -0.30
CA LEU A 189 2.52 8.03 0.99
C LEU A 189 3.07 7.09 2.06
N ALA A 190 2.70 5.79 2.03
CA ALA A 190 3.22 4.79 2.95
C ALA A 190 4.74 4.57 2.77
N PHE A 191 5.22 4.48 1.52
CA PHE A 191 6.65 4.37 1.25
C PHE A 191 7.42 5.64 1.59
N GLU A 192 6.84 6.82 1.42
CA GLU A 192 7.46 8.09 1.83
C GLU A 192 7.57 8.20 3.35
N ASP A 193 6.52 7.78 4.07
CA ASP A 193 6.54 7.74 5.54
C ASP A 193 7.59 6.73 6.04
N LEU A 194 7.66 5.55 5.43
CA LEU A 194 8.67 4.55 5.73
C LEU A 194 10.10 5.10 5.53
N LYS A 195 10.35 5.76 4.40
CA LYS A 195 11.66 6.37 4.11
C LYS A 195 12.08 7.37 5.18
N ARG A 196 11.17 8.20 5.67
CA ARG A 196 11.45 9.20 6.73
C ARG A 196 11.84 8.55 8.06
N LYS A 197 11.35 7.34 8.34
CA LYS A 197 11.61 6.62 9.59
C LYS A 197 12.88 5.76 9.57
N ILE A 198 13.45 5.53 8.38
CA ILE A 198 14.71 4.79 8.21
C ILE A 198 15.93 5.72 8.43
N ILE A 199 15.72 7.02 8.37
CA ILE A 199 16.73 8.06 8.59
C ILE A 199 16.89 8.32 10.08
#